data_2f5c394c1b18aa360b412fe9ec42b8c5
#
_entry.id   2f5c394c1b18aa360b412fe9ec42b8c5
#
_cell.length_a   1.000
_cell.length_b   1.000
_cell.length_c   1.000
_cell.angle_alpha   90.00
_cell.angle_beta   90.00
_cell.angle_gamma   90.00
#
_symmetry.space_group_name_H-M   'P 1'
#
loop_
_entity.id
_entity.type
_entity.pdbx_description
1 polymer ?
#
loop_
_entity_poly.entity_id
_entity_poly.type
_entity_poly.pdbx_seq_one_letter_code
_entity_poly.pdbx_strand_id
1 'polypeptide(L)'
;HQEIANRDKATDELKIQMQQMQEQHGRQIRNLQGIHNKEIEAKDKEISRLNTLLEKALCWFPLLKEMLRMEKLCYVTGFTKGMVDSLLYKKEALRCSGKIYSEEYRQRFETKNVIFKIERSPIDKNKLMLTINQQPISEWFKEQWEKLQQHLRNSVQKEQKSRGFRM
;
A
#
# COMPACT_ATOMS: atom_id res chain seq x y z
N HIS A 1 18.27 -47.88 -50.15
CA HIS A 1 17.04 -47.13 -50.54
C HIS A 1 15.86 -47.38 -49.59
N GLN A 2 15.69 -48.62 -49.07
CA GLN A 2 14.55 -48.97 -48.19
C GLN A 2 14.62 -48.31 -46.80
N GLU A 3 15.81 -48.11 -46.25
CA GLU A 3 16.05 -47.52 -44.95
C GLU A 3 15.78 -46.00 -44.93
N ILE A 4 16.05 -45.32 -46.05
CA ILE A 4 15.75 -43.86 -46.19
C ILE A 4 14.22 -43.68 -46.28
N ALA A 5 13.53 -44.49 -47.04
CA ALA A 5 12.07 -44.44 -47.18
C ALA A 5 11.33 -44.73 -45.84
N ASN A 6 11.89 -45.58 -44.96
CA ASN A 6 11.34 -45.84 -43.62
C ASN A 6 11.57 -44.69 -42.67
N ARG A 7 12.72 -43.99 -42.76
CA ARG A 7 13.01 -42.80 -41.96
C ARG A 7 12.12 -41.62 -42.38
N ASP A 8 11.88 -41.44 -43.66
CA ASP A 8 10.99 -40.38 -44.15
C ASP A 8 9.54 -40.60 -43.69
N LYS A 9 9.04 -41.83 -43.71
CA LYS A 9 7.71 -42.15 -43.13
C LYS A 9 7.63 -41.87 -41.63
N ALA A 10 8.63 -42.28 -40.87
CA ALA A 10 8.66 -42.04 -39.42
C ALA A 10 8.73 -40.53 -39.08
N THR A 11 9.45 -39.72 -39.87
CA THR A 11 9.49 -38.28 -39.69
C THR A 11 8.17 -37.61 -40.04
N ASP A 12 7.45 -38.07 -41.03
CA ASP A 12 6.13 -37.54 -41.39
C ASP A 12 5.06 -37.91 -40.36
N GLU A 13 5.08 -39.13 -39.81
CA GLU A 13 4.22 -39.53 -38.69
C GLU A 13 4.47 -38.69 -37.46
N LEU A 14 5.73 -38.40 -37.08
CA LEU A 14 6.09 -37.53 -35.99
C LEU A 14 5.59 -36.10 -36.19
N LYS A 15 5.69 -35.55 -37.40
CA LYS A 15 5.15 -34.22 -37.72
C LYS A 15 3.64 -34.16 -37.51
N ILE A 16 2.90 -35.18 -37.98
CA ILE A 16 1.46 -35.27 -37.81
C ILE A 16 1.10 -35.32 -36.32
N GLN A 17 1.80 -36.13 -35.52
CA GLN A 17 1.59 -36.21 -34.07
C GLN A 17 1.88 -34.89 -33.35
N MET A 18 2.96 -34.22 -33.71
CA MET A 18 3.28 -32.89 -33.19
C MET A 18 2.19 -31.88 -33.50
N GLN A 19 1.69 -31.85 -34.72
CA GLN A 19 0.63 -30.94 -35.12
C GLN A 19 -0.66 -31.19 -34.35
N GLN A 20 -1.05 -32.46 -34.21
CA GLN A 20 -2.24 -32.86 -33.42
C GLN A 20 -2.09 -32.46 -31.95
N MET A 21 -0.91 -32.63 -31.36
CA MET A 21 -0.63 -32.25 -29.98
C MET A 21 -0.69 -30.73 -29.79
N GLN A 22 -0.13 -29.94 -30.72
CA GLN A 22 -0.22 -28.49 -30.72
C GLN A 22 -1.66 -28.01 -30.82
N GLU A 23 -2.48 -28.62 -31.67
CA GLU A 23 -3.90 -28.28 -31.78
C GLU A 23 -4.68 -28.59 -30.46
N GLN A 24 -4.41 -29.75 -29.86
CA GLN A 24 -5.02 -30.13 -28.57
C GLN A 24 -4.63 -29.15 -27.48
N HIS A 25 -3.35 -28.80 -27.34
CA HIS A 25 -2.89 -27.80 -26.38
C HIS A 25 -3.52 -26.44 -26.65
N GLY A 26 -3.60 -26.02 -27.90
CA GLY A 26 -4.26 -24.77 -28.28
C GLY A 26 -5.75 -24.73 -27.88
N ARG A 27 -6.48 -25.86 -28.02
CA ARG A 27 -7.88 -25.98 -27.55
C ARG A 27 -7.97 -25.93 -26.03
N GLN A 28 -7.09 -26.65 -25.33
CA GLN A 28 -7.06 -26.61 -23.84
C GLN A 28 -6.78 -25.22 -23.29
N ILE A 29 -5.78 -24.51 -23.86
CA ILE A 29 -5.45 -23.15 -23.45
C ILE A 29 -6.65 -22.20 -23.65
N ARG A 30 -7.29 -22.25 -24.82
CA ARG A 30 -8.49 -21.43 -25.08
C ARG A 30 -9.65 -21.73 -24.12
N ASN A 31 -9.85 -23.00 -23.78
CA ASN A 31 -10.88 -23.40 -22.84
C ASN A 31 -10.58 -22.90 -21.43
N LEU A 32 -9.34 -23.06 -20.95
CA LEU A 32 -8.91 -22.56 -19.64
C LEU A 32 -9.01 -21.03 -19.55
N GLN A 33 -8.60 -20.31 -20.60
CA GLN A 33 -8.77 -18.86 -20.69
C GLN A 33 -10.25 -18.45 -20.62
N GLY A 34 -11.12 -19.19 -21.33
CA GLY A 34 -12.56 -18.92 -21.28
C GLY A 34 -13.17 -19.13 -19.91
N ILE A 35 -12.77 -20.18 -19.18
CA ILE A 35 -13.19 -20.43 -17.80
C ILE A 35 -12.69 -19.32 -16.88
N HIS A 36 -11.39 -19.00 -16.97
CA HIS A 36 -10.76 -17.98 -16.14
C HIS A 36 -11.39 -16.60 -16.34
N ASN A 37 -11.68 -16.21 -17.57
CA ASN A 37 -12.36 -14.94 -17.85
C ASN A 37 -13.75 -14.88 -17.23
N LYS A 38 -14.52 -15.97 -17.29
CA LYS A 38 -15.83 -16.04 -16.63
C LYS A 38 -15.73 -15.92 -15.10
N GLU A 39 -14.71 -16.52 -14.50
CA GLU A 39 -14.46 -16.39 -13.06
C GLU A 39 -14.07 -14.97 -12.67
N ILE A 40 -13.23 -14.29 -13.47
CA ILE A 40 -12.89 -12.89 -13.26
C ILE A 40 -14.12 -12.00 -13.32
N GLU A 41 -14.93 -12.15 -14.38
CA GLU A 41 -16.18 -11.38 -14.54
C GLU A 41 -17.15 -11.58 -13.38
N ALA A 42 -17.28 -12.82 -12.88
CA ALA A 42 -18.14 -13.11 -11.73
C ALA A 42 -17.60 -12.44 -10.44
N LYS A 43 -16.28 -12.48 -10.23
CA LYS A 43 -15.64 -11.81 -9.08
C LYS A 43 -15.75 -10.29 -9.18
N ASP A 44 -15.58 -9.71 -10.36
CA ASP A 44 -15.72 -8.26 -10.56
C ASP A 44 -17.15 -7.77 -10.29
N LYS A 45 -18.16 -8.54 -10.68
CA LYS A 45 -19.56 -8.25 -10.36
C LYS A 45 -19.79 -8.28 -8.85
N GLU A 46 -19.26 -9.27 -8.15
CA GLU A 46 -19.41 -9.37 -6.69
C GLU A 46 -18.65 -8.26 -5.96
N ILE A 47 -17.43 -7.91 -6.40
CA ILE A 47 -16.68 -6.75 -5.88
C ILE A 47 -17.49 -5.47 -6.06
N SER A 48 -18.06 -5.24 -7.23
CA SER A 48 -18.90 -4.06 -7.51
C SER A 48 -20.12 -4.00 -6.60
N ARG A 49 -20.79 -5.14 -6.39
CA ARG A 49 -21.91 -5.25 -5.47
C ARG A 49 -21.52 -4.95 -4.02
N LEU A 50 -20.41 -5.54 -3.55
CA LEU A 50 -19.90 -5.32 -2.20
C LEU A 50 -19.49 -3.87 -1.97
N ASN A 51 -18.84 -3.25 -2.95
CA ASN A 51 -18.50 -1.83 -2.89
C ASN A 51 -19.74 -0.94 -2.77
N THR A 52 -20.79 -1.22 -3.54
CA THR A 52 -22.07 -0.48 -3.44
C THR A 52 -22.72 -0.63 -2.06
N LEU A 53 -22.70 -1.83 -1.48
CA LEU A 53 -23.21 -2.07 -0.13
C LEU A 53 -22.36 -1.34 0.93
N LEU A 54 -21.04 -1.37 0.77
CA LEU A 54 -20.12 -0.65 1.66
C LEU A 54 -20.38 0.86 1.61
N GLU A 55 -20.51 1.45 0.42
CA GLU A 55 -20.82 2.87 0.26
C GLU A 55 -22.14 3.25 0.97
N LYS A 56 -23.19 2.45 0.81
CA LYS A 56 -24.44 2.65 1.53
C LYS A 56 -24.24 2.59 3.04
N ALA A 57 -23.50 1.59 3.54
CA ALA A 57 -23.20 1.46 4.96
C ALA A 57 -22.43 2.68 5.50
N LEU A 58 -21.44 3.17 4.74
CA LEU A 58 -20.64 4.35 5.12
C LEU A 58 -21.48 5.64 5.15
N CYS A 59 -22.51 5.76 4.32
CA CYS A 59 -23.47 6.87 4.39
C CYS A 59 -24.30 6.84 5.70
N TRP A 60 -24.68 5.64 6.15
CA TRP A 60 -25.47 5.47 7.38
C TRP A 60 -24.63 5.58 8.65
N PHE A 61 -23.35 5.27 8.56
CA PHE A 61 -22.42 5.26 9.70
C PHE A 61 -21.17 6.12 9.41
N PRO A 62 -21.29 7.47 9.50
CA PRO A 62 -20.15 8.37 9.23
C PRO A 62 -18.92 8.08 10.09
N LEU A 63 -19.13 7.62 11.33
CA LEU A 63 -18.02 7.23 12.21
C LEU A 63 -17.23 6.04 11.67
N LEU A 64 -17.89 5.08 11.00
CA LEU A 64 -17.20 3.94 10.36
C LEU A 64 -16.26 4.42 9.25
N LYS A 65 -16.73 5.35 8.42
CA LYS A 65 -15.90 5.98 7.37
C LYS A 65 -14.66 6.63 7.97
N GLU A 66 -14.83 7.32 9.08
CA GLU A 66 -13.73 8.00 9.76
C GLU A 66 -12.76 7.03 10.43
N MET A 67 -13.27 5.91 11.00
CA MET A 67 -12.42 4.83 11.52
C MET A 67 -11.57 4.19 10.42
N LEU A 68 -12.14 3.89 9.25
CA LEU A 68 -11.39 3.35 8.11
C LEU A 68 -10.34 4.34 7.58
N ARG A 69 -10.68 5.63 7.54
CA ARG A 69 -9.70 6.68 7.19
C ARG A 69 -8.53 6.71 8.17
N MET A 70 -8.83 6.62 9.46
CA MET A 70 -7.81 6.63 10.51
C MET A 70 -6.95 5.37 10.51
N GLU A 71 -7.57 4.22 10.28
CA GLU A 71 -6.86 2.95 10.12
C GLU A 71 -5.84 3.02 8.97
N LYS A 72 -6.27 3.51 7.79
CA LYS A 72 -5.39 3.72 6.65
C LYS A 72 -4.23 4.67 6.98
N LEU A 73 -4.53 5.79 7.66
CA LEU A 73 -3.50 6.75 8.08
C LEU A 73 -2.45 6.08 9.00
N CYS A 74 -2.90 5.28 9.96
CA CYS A 74 -2.00 4.56 10.86
C CYS A 74 -1.08 3.59 10.10
N TYR A 75 -1.60 2.82 9.15
CA TYR A 75 -0.77 1.93 8.32
C TYR A 75 0.23 2.69 7.45
N VAL A 76 -0.19 3.79 6.82
CA VAL A 76 0.71 4.65 6.03
C VAL A 76 1.81 5.25 6.92
N THR A 77 1.48 5.63 8.14
CA THR A 77 2.46 6.14 9.12
C THR A 77 3.48 5.06 9.54
N GLY A 78 3.17 3.78 9.35
CA GLY A 78 4.06 2.65 9.62
C GLY A 78 3.70 1.86 10.88
N PHE A 79 2.49 2.00 11.39
CA PHE A 79 2.03 1.21 12.53
C PHE A 79 1.68 -0.21 12.13
N THR A 80 1.97 -1.15 13.01
CA THR A 80 1.59 -2.56 12.84
C THR A 80 0.10 -2.76 13.16
N LYS A 81 -0.47 -3.87 12.72
CA LYS A 81 -1.86 -4.22 13.02
C LYS A 81 -2.18 -4.16 14.51
N GLY A 82 -1.32 -4.73 15.36
CA GLY A 82 -1.53 -4.72 16.81
C GLY A 82 -1.53 -3.31 17.42
N MET A 83 -0.70 -2.40 16.88
CA MET A 83 -0.68 -0.99 17.28
C MET A 83 -1.97 -0.27 16.85
N VAL A 84 -2.45 -0.53 15.64
CA VAL A 84 -3.70 0.02 15.12
C VAL A 84 -4.88 -0.48 15.94
N ASP A 85 -4.93 -1.77 16.26
CA ASP A 85 -5.98 -2.36 17.09
C ASP A 85 -6.03 -1.72 18.49
N SER A 86 -4.88 -1.48 19.11
CA SER A 86 -4.80 -0.79 20.42
C SER A 86 -5.28 0.65 20.33
N LEU A 87 -4.83 1.42 19.32
CA LEU A 87 -5.19 2.82 19.18
C LEU A 87 -6.66 3.03 18.82
N LEU A 88 -7.17 2.26 17.84
CA LEU A 88 -8.47 2.53 17.22
C LEU A 88 -9.62 1.80 17.91
N TYR A 89 -9.43 0.51 18.22
CA TYR A 89 -10.51 -0.32 18.77
C TYR A 89 -10.50 -0.37 20.30
N LYS A 90 -9.32 -0.48 20.92
CA LYS A 90 -9.21 -0.44 22.39
C LYS A 90 -9.16 0.97 22.96
N LYS A 91 -8.88 1.98 22.09
CA LYS A 91 -8.73 3.40 22.49
C LYS A 91 -7.63 3.62 23.54
N GLU A 92 -6.61 2.81 23.48
CA GLU A 92 -5.45 2.89 24.37
C GLU A 92 -4.40 3.85 23.79
N ALA A 93 -3.73 4.61 24.66
CA ALA A 93 -2.56 5.37 24.27
C ALA A 93 -1.37 4.44 24.04
N LEU A 94 -0.65 4.62 22.93
CA LEU A 94 0.50 3.81 22.57
C LEU A 94 1.78 4.60 22.78
N ARG A 95 2.65 4.12 23.67
CA ARG A 95 4.00 4.69 23.83
C ARG A 95 4.99 3.89 23.00
N CYS A 96 5.67 4.55 22.08
CA CYS A 96 6.68 3.90 21.28
C CYS A 96 7.81 4.84 20.83
N SER A 97 8.87 4.24 20.33
CA SER A 97 9.99 4.90 19.67
C SER A 97 10.21 4.21 18.32
N GLY A 98 10.61 4.96 17.32
CA GLY A 98 10.86 4.41 15.99
C GLY A 98 10.78 5.46 14.90
N LYS A 99 10.72 5.00 13.66
CA LYS A 99 10.59 5.87 12.49
C LYS A 99 9.16 5.82 11.97
N ILE A 100 8.53 6.98 11.89
CA ILE A 100 7.19 7.14 11.32
C ILE A 100 7.27 7.87 9.99
N TYR A 101 6.39 7.51 9.06
CA TYR A 101 6.37 8.07 7.71
C TYR A 101 5.29 9.14 7.57
N SER A 102 5.63 10.24 6.92
CA SER A 102 4.69 11.27 6.49
C SER A 102 4.48 11.18 4.98
N GLU A 103 3.24 10.97 4.56
CA GLU A 103 2.87 10.95 3.13
C GLU A 103 2.99 12.36 2.51
N GLU A 104 2.63 13.41 3.27
CA GLU A 104 2.70 14.80 2.84
C GLU A 104 4.12 15.25 2.51
N TYR A 105 5.08 14.93 3.38
CA TYR A 105 6.50 15.30 3.20
C TYR A 105 7.32 14.21 2.53
N ARG A 106 6.72 13.03 2.26
CA ARG A 106 7.39 11.84 1.68
C ARG A 106 8.68 11.47 2.42
N GLN A 107 8.69 11.66 3.74
CA GLN A 107 9.86 11.54 4.59
C GLN A 107 9.56 10.71 5.85
N ARG A 108 10.59 10.02 6.34
CA ARG A 108 10.54 9.33 7.64
C ARG A 108 11.16 10.19 8.70
N PHE A 109 10.47 10.33 9.83
CA PHE A 109 10.90 11.08 11.01
C PHE A 109 11.12 10.13 12.17
N GLU A 110 12.22 10.35 12.89
CA GLU A 110 12.53 9.56 14.10
C GLU A 110 11.76 10.09 15.29
N THR A 111 11.17 9.17 16.05
CA THR A 111 10.47 9.48 17.30
C THR A 111 11.14 8.75 18.46
N LYS A 112 11.23 9.41 19.62
CA LYS A 112 11.81 8.84 20.84
C LYS A 112 10.82 9.01 21.99
N ASN A 113 10.36 7.88 22.52
CA ASN A 113 9.49 7.83 23.69
C ASN A 113 8.27 8.76 23.59
N VAL A 114 7.57 8.71 22.45
CA VAL A 114 6.37 9.51 22.20
C VAL A 114 5.11 8.72 22.49
N ILE A 115 4.02 9.42 22.79
CA ILE A 115 2.70 8.85 23.05
C ILE A 115 1.80 9.18 21.88
N PHE A 116 1.30 8.13 21.22
CA PHE A 116 0.27 8.24 20.19
C PHE A 116 -1.11 7.97 20.79
N LYS A 117 -2.12 8.70 20.32
CA LYS A 117 -3.51 8.51 20.69
C LYS A 117 -4.42 8.91 19.56
N ILE A 118 -5.57 8.25 19.45
CA ILE A 118 -6.64 8.66 18.54
C ILE A 118 -7.72 9.36 19.39
N GLU A 119 -8.01 10.59 19.03
CA GLU A 119 -8.97 11.43 19.73
C GLU A 119 -9.99 12.01 18.75
N ARG A 120 -11.12 12.48 19.26
CA ARG A 120 -12.07 13.24 18.45
C ARG A 120 -11.52 14.63 18.19
N SER A 121 -11.72 15.13 16.98
CA SER A 121 -11.35 16.50 16.65
C SER A 121 -12.15 17.48 17.52
N PRO A 122 -11.52 18.52 18.08
CA PRO A 122 -12.22 19.56 18.83
C PRO A 122 -13.15 20.40 17.94
N ILE A 123 -12.86 20.48 16.65
CA ILE A 123 -13.61 21.29 15.68
C ILE A 123 -14.82 20.49 15.16
N ASP A 124 -14.65 19.19 14.88
CA ASP A 124 -15.69 18.34 14.31
C ASP A 124 -15.76 17.01 15.08
N LYS A 125 -16.80 16.84 15.87
CA LYS A 125 -17.00 15.65 16.72
C LYS A 125 -17.13 14.34 15.93
N ASN A 126 -17.40 14.41 14.64
CA ASN A 126 -17.49 13.25 13.76
C ASN A 126 -16.13 12.85 13.15
N LYS A 127 -15.10 13.67 13.33
CA LYS A 127 -13.75 13.39 12.84
C LYS A 127 -12.85 12.86 13.95
N LEU A 128 -12.03 11.88 13.57
CA LEU A 128 -10.96 11.35 14.40
C LEU A 128 -9.62 11.98 14.01
N MET A 129 -8.74 12.11 14.97
CA MET A 129 -7.44 12.73 14.82
C MET A 129 -6.39 11.88 15.52
N LEU A 130 -5.32 11.55 14.81
CA LEU A 130 -4.15 10.92 15.39
C LEU A 130 -3.27 12.00 15.98
N THR A 131 -2.98 11.87 17.27
CA THR A 131 -2.12 12.81 18.02
C THR A 131 -0.82 12.14 18.44
N ILE A 132 0.22 12.94 18.55
CA ILE A 132 1.54 12.61 19.09
C ILE A 132 1.85 13.59 20.21
N ASN A 133 2.02 13.10 21.44
CA ASN A 133 2.19 13.94 22.62
C ASN A 133 1.13 15.05 22.73
N GLN A 134 -0.15 14.72 22.48
CA GLN A 134 -1.32 15.63 22.49
C GLN A 134 -1.37 16.66 21.33
N GLN A 135 -0.42 16.65 20.43
CA GLN A 135 -0.42 17.48 19.23
C GLN A 135 -0.92 16.69 18.01
N PRO A 136 -1.72 17.28 17.09
CA PRO A 136 -2.08 16.63 15.84
C PRO A 136 -0.84 16.16 15.07
N ILE A 137 -0.86 14.94 14.54
CA ILE A 137 0.32 14.37 13.87
C ILE A 137 0.75 15.20 12.64
N SER A 138 -0.19 15.84 11.95
CA SER A 138 0.10 16.72 10.80
C SER A 138 0.91 17.95 11.23
N GLU A 139 0.56 18.58 12.35
CA GLU A 139 1.29 19.73 12.91
C GLU A 139 2.68 19.30 13.38
N TRP A 140 2.76 18.15 14.04
CA TRP A 140 4.04 17.60 14.46
C TRP A 140 4.97 17.33 13.27
N PHE A 141 4.46 16.73 12.18
CA PHE A 141 5.24 16.51 10.95
C PHE A 141 5.73 17.83 10.34
N LYS A 142 4.87 18.84 10.31
CA LYS A 142 5.23 20.18 9.83
C LYS A 142 6.40 20.77 10.63
N GLU A 143 6.34 20.72 11.95
CA GLU A 143 7.43 21.20 12.81
C GLU A 143 8.73 20.42 12.59
N GLN A 144 8.67 19.08 12.47
CA GLN A 144 9.87 18.28 12.20
C GLN A 144 10.47 18.60 10.84
N TRP A 145 9.63 18.83 9.84
CA TRP A 145 10.07 19.22 8.50
C TRP A 145 10.75 20.60 8.50
N GLU A 146 10.18 21.58 9.18
CA GLU A 146 10.76 22.92 9.33
C GLU A 146 12.13 22.85 10.04
N LYS A 147 12.24 22.08 11.10
CA LYS A 147 13.51 21.85 11.81
C LYS A 147 14.56 21.21 10.89
N LEU A 148 14.17 20.23 10.11
CA LEU A 148 15.06 19.56 9.15
C LEU A 148 15.56 20.56 8.09
N GLN A 149 14.68 21.35 7.51
CA GLN A 149 15.05 22.37 6.53
C GLN A 149 15.99 23.44 7.10
N GLN A 150 15.72 23.90 8.32
CA GLN A 150 16.57 24.86 8.98
C GLN A 150 17.97 24.30 9.27
N HIS A 151 18.04 23.03 9.66
CA HIS A 151 19.32 22.36 9.86
C HIS A 151 20.14 22.25 8.57
N LEU A 152 19.48 21.90 7.46
CA LEU A 152 20.11 21.83 6.14
C LEU A 152 20.64 23.21 5.67
N ARG A 153 19.85 24.28 5.85
CA ARG A 153 20.28 25.65 5.52
C ARG A 153 21.51 26.06 6.33
N ASN A 154 21.54 25.78 7.60
CA ASN A 154 22.65 26.12 8.49
C ASN A 154 23.93 25.34 8.17
N SER A 155 23.82 24.06 7.73
CA SER A 155 24.98 23.26 7.32
C SER A 155 25.57 23.77 6.01
N VAL A 156 24.74 24.15 5.01
CA VAL A 156 25.21 24.74 3.76
C VAL A 156 25.94 26.08 3.99
N GLN A 157 25.41 26.92 4.88
CA GLN A 157 26.07 28.19 5.20
C GLN A 157 27.42 28.00 5.91
N LYS A 158 27.55 26.96 6.77
CA LYS A 158 28.83 26.63 7.41
C LYS A 158 29.87 26.16 6.40
N GLU A 159 29.48 25.34 5.42
CA GLU A 159 30.36 24.88 4.36
C GLU A 159 30.84 26.03 3.45
N GLN A 160 29.96 26.95 3.11
CA GLN A 160 30.34 28.14 2.31
C GLN A 160 31.34 29.05 3.05
N LYS A 161 31.14 29.25 4.36
CA LYS A 161 32.10 30.02 5.18
C LYS A 161 33.44 29.34 5.31
N SER A 162 33.51 28.02 5.40
CA SER A 162 34.74 27.24 5.48
C SER A 162 35.53 27.24 4.18
N ARG A 163 34.89 27.33 3.02
CA ARG A 163 35.54 27.44 1.70
C ARG A 163 36.05 28.82 1.38
N GLY A 164 35.45 29.89 1.96
CA GLY A 164 35.89 31.28 1.77
C GLY A 164 37.15 31.67 2.56
N PHE A 165 37.66 30.82 3.42
CA PHE A 165 38.84 31.10 4.26
C PHE A 165 40.14 30.44 3.78
N ARG A 166 40.13 29.93 2.53
CA ARG A 166 41.36 29.45 1.85
C ARG A 166 41.69 30.38 0.69
N MET A 167 42.22 31.55 1.02
CA MET A 167 43.10 32.34 0.18
C MET A 167 44.35 32.69 0.98
#